data_623b9d02ad1a8326d68b00bb8c887c3c
#
_entry.id   623b9d02ad1a8326d68b00bb8c887c3c
#
_cell.length_a   1.000
_cell.length_b   1.000
_cell.length_c   1.000
_cell.angle_alpha   90.00
_cell.angle_beta   90.00
_cell.angle_gamma   90.00
#
_symmetry.space_group_name_H-M   'P 1'
#
loop_
_entity.id
_entity.type
_entity.pdbx_description
1 polymer ?
#
loop_
_entity_poly.entity_id
_entity_poly.type
_entity_poly.pdbx_seq_one_letter_code
_entity_poly.pdbx_strand_id
1 'polypeptide(L)'
;MQTNLRWKIITILGVVALAGWSVYPPEEKVRLGLDLKGGVHMVLRVQTDDALRLETESSQERLRSILSAQNIAVGEIASDSASRFHVEGVSTEQDAEFRRVADEQLQALFTRESGAGGRYAFELRPNMAVSLREEAVRQALQTIERRVNELGVAEPIVAPHSVGGDQILVQLPGVTDVARAKEIIRSTALLEFKIVEQGPSATREALLQANGGMVP
;
A
#
# COMPACT_ATOMS: atom_id res chain seq x y z
N MET A 1 -70.60 18.54 16.79
CA MET A 1 -69.18 18.61 16.40
C MET A 1 -68.33 17.43 16.92
N GLN A 2 -68.87 16.24 17.16
CA GLN A 2 -68.12 15.08 17.72
C GLN A 2 -67.83 13.95 16.71
N THR A 3 -68.32 14.04 15.50
CA THR A 3 -68.19 12.98 14.50
C THR A 3 -66.80 12.87 13.87
N ASN A 4 -65.98 13.90 13.93
CA ASN A 4 -64.68 13.91 13.27
C ASN A 4 -63.52 13.36 14.14
N LEU A 5 -63.72 13.20 15.47
CA LEU A 5 -62.68 12.69 16.37
C LEU A 5 -62.37 11.21 16.15
N ARG A 6 -63.40 10.40 15.97
CA ARG A 6 -63.26 8.95 15.71
C ARG A 6 -62.54 8.67 14.41
N TRP A 7 -62.89 9.41 13.35
CA TRP A 7 -62.17 9.32 12.07
C TRP A 7 -60.72 9.75 12.17
N LYS A 8 -60.40 10.84 12.91
CA LYS A 8 -59.02 11.26 13.14
C LYS A 8 -58.23 10.21 13.90
N ILE A 9 -58.81 9.58 14.93
CA ILE A 9 -58.15 8.53 15.70
C ILE A 9 -57.89 7.31 14.82
N ILE A 10 -58.83 6.87 13.98
CA ILE A 10 -58.66 5.77 13.05
C ILE A 10 -57.55 6.05 12.02
N THR A 11 -57.51 7.27 11.48
CA THR A 11 -56.46 7.67 10.55
C THR A 11 -55.07 7.68 11.21
N ILE A 12 -54.94 8.20 12.42
CA ILE A 12 -53.69 8.20 13.18
C ILE A 12 -53.24 6.75 13.46
N LEU A 13 -54.14 5.88 13.93
CA LEU A 13 -53.82 4.48 14.18
C LEU A 13 -53.41 3.74 12.89
N GLY A 14 -54.07 4.03 11.77
CA GLY A 14 -53.73 3.48 10.47
C GLY A 14 -52.31 3.91 10.02
N VAL A 15 -51.95 5.19 10.15
CA VAL A 15 -50.62 5.70 9.83
C VAL A 15 -49.56 5.09 10.74
N VAL A 16 -49.80 5.00 12.04
CA VAL A 16 -48.89 4.38 13.01
C VAL A 16 -48.68 2.89 12.72
N ALA A 17 -49.77 2.16 12.40
CA ALA A 17 -49.69 0.75 12.03
C ALA A 17 -48.89 0.54 10.71
N LEU A 18 -49.14 1.40 9.73
CA LEU A 18 -48.38 1.39 8.44
C LEU A 18 -46.90 1.73 8.63
N ALA A 19 -46.59 2.72 9.45
CA ALA A 19 -45.21 3.07 9.81
C ALA A 19 -44.52 1.94 10.58
N GLY A 20 -45.19 1.34 11.56
CA GLY A 20 -44.68 0.19 12.30
C GLY A 20 -44.39 -1.02 11.39
N TRP A 21 -45.31 -1.31 10.47
CA TRP A 21 -45.12 -2.37 9.47
C TRP A 21 -43.91 -2.07 8.56
N SER A 22 -43.76 -0.83 8.14
CA SER A 22 -42.66 -0.41 7.26
C SER A 22 -41.26 -0.58 7.90
N VAL A 23 -41.15 -0.44 9.23
CA VAL A 23 -39.89 -0.55 9.99
C VAL A 23 -39.65 -1.98 10.52
N TYR A 24 -40.65 -2.88 10.46
CA TYR A 24 -40.49 -4.25 10.93
C TYR A 24 -39.89 -5.17 9.86
N PRO A 25 -38.85 -6.02 10.12
CA PRO A 25 -38.09 -6.11 11.36
C PRO A 25 -37.05 -4.99 11.47
N PRO A 26 -36.91 -4.36 12.65
CA PRO A 26 -36.00 -3.21 12.82
C PRO A 26 -34.52 -3.57 12.63
N GLU A 27 -34.13 -4.81 12.89
CA GLU A 27 -32.76 -5.32 12.75
C GLU A 27 -32.22 -5.24 11.31
N GLU A 28 -33.12 -5.40 10.32
CA GLU A 28 -32.74 -5.34 8.91
C GLU A 28 -32.85 -3.93 8.30
N LYS A 29 -33.79 -3.13 8.83
CA LYS A 29 -34.13 -1.82 8.23
C LYS A 29 -33.51 -0.63 8.90
N VAL A 30 -33.13 -0.75 10.19
CA VAL A 30 -32.45 0.32 10.92
C VAL A 30 -30.95 0.10 10.88
N ARG A 31 -30.26 0.99 10.19
CA ARG A 31 -28.78 0.99 10.13
C ARG A 31 -28.22 1.47 11.46
N LEU A 32 -27.80 0.54 12.28
CA LEU A 32 -27.16 0.83 13.56
C LEU A 32 -25.67 1.05 13.31
N GLY A 33 -25.14 2.18 13.75
CA GLY A 33 -23.72 2.48 13.69
C GLY A 33 -22.86 1.58 14.60
N LEU A 34 -21.54 1.75 14.52
CA LEU A 34 -20.55 0.97 15.28
C LEU A 34 -20.81 0.99 16.79
N ASP A 35 -21.29 2.12 17.33
CA ASP A 35 -21.56 2.32 18.75
C ASP A 35 -22.70 1.41 19.29
N LEU A 36 -23.64 1.02 18.43
CA LEU A 36 -24.80 0.21 18.81
C LEU A 36 -24.67 -1.26 18.39
N LYS A 37 -24.02 -1.54 17.25
CA LYS A 37 -23.75 -2.92 16.80
C LYS A 37 -22.50 -3.51 17.40
N GLY A 38 -21.62 -2.68 17.97
CA GLY A 38 -20.24 -3.06 18.26
C GLY A 38 -19.44 -3.27 16.97
N GLY A 39 -18.17 -3.57 17.09
CA GLY A 39 -17.34 -3.86 15.93
C GLY A 39 -15.90 -3.43 16.12
N VAL A 40 -15.13 -3.49 15.03
CA VAL A 40 -13.71 -3.17 15.02
C VAL A 40 -13.50 -1.78 14.44
N HIS A 41 -12.77 -0.94 15.17
CA HIS A 41 -12.27 0.36 14.70
C HIS A 41 -10.75 0.33 14.74
N MET A 42 -10.10 0.53 13.62
CA MET A 42 -8.64 0.54 13.55
C MET A 42 -8.14 1.60 12.60
N VAL A 43 -6.94 2.12 12.88
CA VAL A 43 -6.18 2.99 12.00
C VAL A 43 -4.95 2.21 11.55
N LEU A 44 -4.81 2.05 10.25
CA LEU A 44 -3.70 1.36 9.61
C LEU A 44 -2.73 2.40 9.06
N ARG A 45 -1.44 2.16 9.20
CA ARG A 45 -0.41 2.98 8.58
C ARG A 45 0.16 2.26 7.36
N VAL A 46 0.20 2.95 6.23
CA VAL A 46 0.84 2.50 5.00
C VAL A 46 2.34 2.83 5.08
N GLN A 47 3.18 1.86 4.79
CA GLN A 47 4.63 2.05 4.74
C GLN A 47 5.02 2.67 3.39
N THR A 48 4.75 3.94 3.22
CA THR A 48 4.96 4.66 1.95
C THR A 48 6.43 4.78 1.55
N ASP A 49 7.35 4.70 2.52
CA ASP A 49 8.79 4.72 2.22
C ASP A 49 9.26 3.44 1.51
N ASP A 50 8.57 2.31 1.68
CA ASP A 50 8.85 1.09 0.92
C ASP A 50 8.54 1.28 -0.58
N ALA A 51 7.48 2.04 -0.91
CA ALA A 51 7.17 2.39 -2.30
C ALA A 51 8.27 3.26 -2.94
N LEU A 52 8.81 4.24 -2.18
CA LEU A 52 9.94 5.05 -2.64
C LEU A 52 11.18 4.20 -2.86
N ARG A 53 11.46 3.27 -1.94
CA ARG A 53 12.60 2.35 -2.03
C ARG A 53 12.50 1.46 -3.27
N LEU A 54 11.34 0.85 -3.49
CA LEU A 54 11.11 0.00 -4.65
C LEU A 54 11.29 0.74 -5.98
N GLU A 55 10.80 1.99 -6.08
CA GLU A 55 11.00 2.83 -7.27
C GLU A 55 12.48 3.18 -7.45
N THR A 56 13.17 3.51 -6.35
CA THR A 56 14.61 3.81 -6.37
C THR A 56 15.42 2.60 -6.82
N GLU A 57 15.17 1.40 -6.27
CA GLU A 57 15.83 0.15 -6.64
C GLU A 57 15.53 -0.25 -8.10
N SER A 58 14.27 -0.11 -8.53
CA SER A 58 13.87 -0.36 -9.92
C SER A 58 14.59 0.58 -10.89
N SER A 59 14.74 1.85 -10.52
CA SER A 59 15.44 2.85 -11.32
C SER A 59 16.94 2.58 -11.40
N GLN A 60 17.57 2.13 -10.29
CA GLN A 60 18.97 1.70 -10.27
C GLN A 60 19.20 0.51 -11.20
N GLU A 61 18.34 -0.52 -11.13
CA GLU A 61 18.49 -1.72 -11.95
C GLU A 61 18.27 -1.41 -13.44
N ARG A 62 17.32 -0.55 -13.76
CA ARG A 62 17.10 -0.05 -15.12
C ARG A 62 18.32 0.69 -15.64
N LEU A 63 18.88 1.61 -14.82
CA LEU A 63 20.09 2.34 -15.18
C LEU A 63 21.26 1.39 -15.39
N ARG A 64 21.49 0.43 -14.47
CA ARG A 64 22.55 -0.59 -14.57
C ARG A 64 22.43 -1.39 -15.87
N SER A 65 21.24 -1.85 -16.20
CA SER A 65 20.97 -2.62 -17.41
C SER A 65 21.32 -1.82 -18.67
N ILE A 66 20.91 -0.54 -18.74
CA ILE A 66 21.17 0.31 -19.91
C ILE A 66 22.65 0.67 -20.03
N LEU A 67 23.33 1.00 -18.92
CA LEU A 67 24.76 1.29 -18.92
C LEU A 67 25.57 0.06 -19.40
N SER A 68 25.21 -1.13 -18.93
CA SER A 68 25.80 -2.38 -19.39
C SER A 68 25.58 -2.63 -20.88
N ALA A 69 24.37 -2.39 -21.39
CA ALA A 69 24.04 -2.55 -22.81
C ALA A 69 24.82 -1.57 -23.71
N GLN A 70 25.19 -0.41 -23.19
CA GLN A 70 25.98 0.61 -23.92
C GLN A 70 27.49 0.52 -23.65
N ASN A 71 27.95 -0.50 -22.92
CA ASN A 71 29.33 -0.71 -22.52
C ASN A 71 29.94 0.48 -21.73
N ILE A 72 29.11 1.17 -20.95
CA ILE A 72 29.55 2.21 -20.03
C ILE A 72 29.92 1.55 -18.70
N ALA A 73 31.19 1.53 -18.39
CA ALA A 73 31.69 0.97 -17.15
C ALA A 73 31.43 1.91 -15.97
N VAL A 74 30.76 1.40 -14.94
CA VAL A 74 30.60 2.07 -13.66
C VAL A 74 31.05 1.15 -12.54
N GLY A 75 31.49 1.71 -11.42
CA GLY A 75 31.90 0.94 -10.27
C GLY A 75 30.71 0.44 -9.48
N GLU A 76 30.31 1.19 -8.45
CA GLU A 76 29.22 0.81 -7.57
C GLU A 76 27.96 1.64 -7.84
N ILE A 77 26.81 1.00 -7.79
CA ILE A 77 25.49 1.65 -7.72
C ILE A 77 24.85 1.19 -6.41
N ALA A 78 24.71 2.10 -5.45
CA ALA A 78 24.20 1.78 -4.12
C ALA A 78 23.17 2.80 -3.63
N SER A 79 22.21 2.32 -2.82
CA SER A 79 21.19 3.15 -2.20
C SER A 79 21.73 3.81 -0.93
N ASP A 80 21.56 5.13 -0.82
CA ASP A 80 21.83 5.90 0.40
C ASP A 80 20.61 5.95 1.33
N SER A 81 19.42 6.00 0.74
CA SER A 81 18.13 6.04 1.45
C SER A 81 17.00 5.51 0.58
N ALA A 82 15.77 5.54 1.08
CA ALA A 82 14.59 5.14 0.32
C ALA A 82 14.37 5.99 -0.95
N SER A 83 14.89 7.21 -1.00
CA SER A 83 14.69 8.17 -2.09
C SER A 83 15.99 8.65 -2.74
N ARG A 84 17.13 8.09 -2.37
CA ARG A 84 18.44 8.53 -2.87
C ARG A 84 19.36 7.36 -3.10
N PHE A 85 20.11 7.42 -4.21
CA PHE A 85 21.17 6.48 -4.52
C PHE A 85 22.35 7.20 -5.18
N HIS A 86 23.48 6.54 -5.23
CA HIS A 86 24.68 7.06 -5.91
C HIS A 86 25.28 6.04 -6.88
N VAL A 87 26.02 6.58 -7.82
CA VAL A 87 26.85 5.84 -8.78
C VAL A 87 28.27 6.33 -8.62
N GLU A 88 29.21 5.42 -8.46
CA GLU A 88 30.64 5.70 -8.36
C GLU A 88 31.43 5.06 -9.50
N GLY A 89 32.66 5.53 -9.70
CA GLY A 89 33.59 4.92 -10.63
C GLY A 89 33.29 5.20 -12.11
N VAL A 90 32.60 6.28 -12.42
CA VAL A 90 32.43 6.74 -13.81
C VAL A 90 33.77 7.30 -14.32
N SER A 91 34.27 6.70 -15.39
CA SER A 91 35.52 7.16 -15.98
C SER A 91 35.34 8.53 -16.66
N THR A 92 36.41 9.34 -16.64
CA THR A 92 36.40 10.67 -17.27
C THR A 92 36.10 10.60 -18.78
N GLU A 93 36.51 9.52 -19.44
CA GLU A 93 36.32 9.31 -20.87
C GLU A 93 34.85 9.04 -21.21
N GLN A 94 34.11 8.35 -20.33
CA GLN A 94 32.72 7.98 -20.53
C GLN A 94 31.73 8.92 -19.81
N ASP A 95 32.23 9.95 -19.12
CA ASP A 95 31.44 10.84 -18.29
C ASP A 95 30.33 11.56 -19.06
N ALA A 96 30.60 12.06 -20.24
CA ALA A 96 29.61 12.75 -21.06
C ALA A 96 28.47 11.80 -21.50
N GLU A 97 28.82 10.57 -21.88
CA GLU A 97 27.86 9.55 -22.29
C GLU A 97 27.03 9.04 -21.11
N PHE A 98 27.68 8.80 -19.96
CA PHE A 98 26.98 8.47 -18.71
C PHE A 98 25.93 9.52 -18.35
N ARG A 99 26.30 10.82 -18.38
CA ARG A 99 25.36 11.91 -18.05
C ARG A 99 24.18 11.93 -19.01
N ARG A 100 24.43 11.75 -20.32
CA ARG A 100 23.37 11.71 -21.31
C ARG A 100 22.37 10.59 -21.01
N VAL A 101 22.87 9.37 -20.78
CA VAL A 101 22.04 8.20 -20.47
C VAL A 101 21.30 8.37 -19.15
N ALA A 102 22.01 8.81 -18.11
CA ALA A 102 21.41 9.03 -16.81
C ALA A 102 20.29 10.09 -16.84
N ASP A 103 20.53 11.20 -17.53
CA ASP A 103 19.54 12.26 -17.66
C ASP A 103 18.32 11.77 -18.49
N GLU A 104 18.54 11.05 -19.58
CA GLU A 104 17.46 10.50 -20.41
C GLU A 104 16.54 9.54 -19.61
N GLN A 105 17.14 8.73 -18.75
CA GLN A 105 16.39 7.70 -18.01
C GLN A 105 15.81 8.19 -16.68
N LEU A 106 16.48 9.11 -16.01
CA LEU A 106 16.17 9.45 -14.62
C LEU A 106 15.63 10.86 -14.42
N GLN A 107 15.82 11.80 -15.35
CA GLN A 107 15.46 13.21 -15.15
C GLN A 107 13.98 13.45 -14.81
N ALA A 108 13.09 12.53 -15.21
CA ALA A 108 11.66 12.63 -14.88
C ALA A 108 11.40 12.44 -13.39
N LEU A 109 12.14 11.54 -12.76
CA LEU A 109 11.92 11.12 -11.36
C LEU A 109 12.99 11.71 -10.42
N PHE A 110 14.24 11.80 -10.85
CA PHE A 110 15.37 12.16 -10.00
C PHE A 110 16.01 13.47 -10.41
N THR A 111 16.62 14.12 -9.44
CA THR A 111 17.56 15.21 -9.64
C THR A 111 18.97 14.64 -9.50
N ARG A 112 19.84 14.91 -10.49
CA ARG A 112 21.24 14.47 -10.45
C ARG A 112 22.11 15.54 -9.81
N GLU A 113 22.94 15.14 -8.87
CA GLU A 113 24.02 15.93 -8.28
C GLU A 113 25.36 15.33 -8.70
N SER A 114 26.29 16.18 -9.13
CA SER A 114 27.62 15.75 -9.51
C SER A 114 28.56 15.92 -8.32
N GLY A 115 29.26 14.86 -7.94
CA GLY A 115 30.32 14.85 -6.96
C GLY A 115 31.69 14.87 -7.60
N ALA A 116 32.75 14.93 -6.79
CA ALA A 116 34.12 14.80 -7.25
C ALA A 116 34.45 13.33 -7.60
N GLY A 117 35.41 13.14 -8.55
CA GLY A 117 35.98 11.82 -8.82
C GLY A 117 35.03 10.82 -9.53
N GLY A 118 34.12 11.28 -10.38
CA GLY A 118 33.24 10.39 -11.11
C GLY A 118 32.10 9.80 -10.25
N ARG A 119 31.74 10.48 -9.17
CA ARG A 119 30.60 10.15 -8.32
C ARG A 119 29.40 11.00 -8.69
N TYR A 120 28.25 10.38 -8.78
CA TYR A 120 26.96 11.00 -9.04
C TYR A 120 25.93 10.55 -8.01
N ALA A 121 25.20 11.50 -7.45
CA ALA A 121 24.06 11.20 -6.59
C ALA A 121 22.76 11.54 -7.31
N PHE A 122 21.77 10.71 -7.09
CA PHE A 122 20.41 10.84 -7.63
C PHE A 122 19.43 10.90 -6.48
N GLU A 123 18.69 12.00 -6.40
CA GLU A 123 17.67 12.18 -5.37
C GLU A 123 16.32 12.31 -6.02
N LEU A 124 15.34 11.54 -5.52
CA LEU A 124 13.98 11.57 -5.99
C LEU A 124 13.40 12.97 -5.82
N ARG A 125 12.82 13.53 -6.88
CA ARG A 125 12.21 14.86 -6.84
C ARG A 125 11.10 14.92 -5.80
N PRO A 126 11.00 15.97 -4.96
CA PRO A 126 10.03 16.05 -3.88
C PRO A 126 8.57 15.87 -4.35
N ASN A 127 8.21 16.45 -5.50
CA ASN A 127 6.88 16.29 -6.08
C ASN A 127 6.58 14.84 -6.48
N MET A 128 7.57 14.12 -6.99
CA MET A 128 7.43 12.70 -7.35
C MET A 128 7.36 11.83 -6.10
N ALA A 129 8.13 12.14 -5.07
CA ALA A 129 8.05 11.45 -3.79
C ALA A 129 6.64 11.57 -3.16
N VAL A 130 6.03 12.76 -3.22
CA VAL A 130 4.65 12.98 -2.77
C VAL A 130 3.67 12.15 -3.61
N SER A 131 3.77 12.21 -4.94
CA SER A 131 2.88 11.45 -5.83
C SER A 131 2.98 9.94 -5.62
N LEU A 132 4.19 9.39 -5.43
CA LEU A 132 4.40 7.97 -5.16
C LEU A 132 3.80 7.55 -3.82
N ARG A 133 3.95 8.38 -2.77
CA ARG A 133 3.31 8.11 -1.47
C ARG A 133 1.79 8.10 -1.57
N GLU A 134 1.22 9.09 -2.25
CA GLU A 134 -0.23 9.14 -2.47
C GLU A 134 -0.75 7.95 -3.28
N GLU A 135 0.00 7.52 -4.29
CA GLU A 135 -0.34 6.33 -5.08
C GLU A 135 -0.30 5.06 -4.23
N ALA A 136 0.75 4.90 -3.41
CA ALA A 136 0.85 3.78 -2.47
C ALA A 136 -0.33 3.72 -1.49
N VAL A 137 -0.76 4.86 -0.96
CA VAL A 137 -1.94 4.95 -0.09
C VAL A 137 -3.22 4.60 -0.84
N ARG A 138 -3.40 5.09 -2.09
CA ARG A 138 -4.56 4.72 -2.92
C ARG A 138 -4.63 3.23 -3.20
N GLN A 139 -3.51 2.61 -3.55
CA GLN A 139 -3.43 1.16 -3.80
C GLN A 139 -3.71 0.35 -2.53
N ALA A 140 -3.16 0.78 -1.39
CA ALA A 140 -3.43 0.16 -0.10
C ALA A 140 -4.91 0.24 0.25
N LEU A 141 -5.54 1.40 0.08
CA LEU A 141 -6.97 1.61 0.31
C LEU A 141 -7.82 0.65 -0.52
N GLN A 142 -7.59 0.58 -1.84
CA GLN A 142 -8.31 -0.34 -2.73
C GLN A 142 -8.11 -1.82 -2.33
N THR A 143 -6.90 -2.17 -1.89
CA THR A 143 -6.59 -3.52 -1.44
C THR A 143 -7.33 -3.86 -0.16
N ILE A 144 -7.36 -2.94 0.81
CA ILE A 144 -8.08 -3.11 2.08
C ILE A 144 -9.59 -3.19 1.82
N GLU A 145 -10.16 -2.32 0.98
CA GLU A 145 -11.58 -2.38 0.61
C GLU A 145 -11.97 -3.73 0.04
N ARG A 146 -11.17 -4.27 -0.88
CA ARG A 146 -11.42 -5.59 -1.48
C ARG A 146 -11.43 -6.70 -0.42
N ARG A 147 -10.43 -6.72 0.47
CA ARG A 147 -10.33 -7.71 1.55
C ARG A 147 -11.44 -7.60 2.58
N VAL A 148 -11.82 -6.38 2.90
CA VAL A 148 -12.94 -6.12 3.81
C VAL A 148 -14.26 -6.59 3.19
N ASN A 149 -14.44 -6.42 1.88
CA ASN A 149 -15.60 -6.94 1.16
C ASN A 149 -15.62 -8.49 1.14
N GLU A 150 -14.46 -9.14 1.03
CA GLU A 150 -14.35 -10.61 1.12
C GLU A 150 -14.73 -11.15 2.50
N LEU A 151 -14.59 -10.35 3.56
CA LEU A 151 -15.07 -10.70 4.90
C LEU A 151 -16.60 -10.76 5.02
N GLY A 152 -17.34 -10.25 4.04
CA GLY A 152 -18.81 -10.22 4.05
C GLY A 152 -19.39 -9.30 5.13
N VAL A 153 -18.61 -8.30 5.59
CA VAL A 153 -19.08 -7.33 6.59
C VAL A 153 -20.11 -6.40 5.97
N ALA A 154 -21.24 -6.22 6.66
CA ALA A 154 -22.25 -5.27 6.21
C ALA A 154 -21.78 -3.83 6.46
N GLU A 155 -21.74 -3.02 5.40
CA GLU A 155 -21.44 -1.59 5.43
C GLU A 155 -20.09 -1.23 6.11
N PRO A 156 -18.97 -1.80 5.65
CA PRO A 156 -17.66 -1.41 6.18
C PRO A 156 -17.33 0.02 5.76
N ILE A 157 -16.58 0.73 6.59
CA ILE A 157 -16.03 2.05 6.23
C ILE A 157 -14.52 1.92 6.09
N VAL A 158 -14.02 2.21 4.91
CA VAL A 158 -12.58 2.31 4.62
C VAL A 158 -12.32 3.67 4.00
N ALA A 159 -11.54 4.50 4.67
CA ALA A 159 -11.31 5.88 4.22
C ALA A 159 -9.91 6.37 4.63
N PRO A 160 -9.34 7.35 3.91
CA PRO A 160 -8.14 8.04 4.38
C PRO A 160 -8.42 8.71 5.73
N HIS A 161 -7.52 8.53 6.70
CA HIS A 161 -7.71 9.06 8.06
C HIS A 161 -7.20 10.49 8.22
N SER A 162 -6.22 10.90 7.44
CA SER A 162 -5.65 12.25 7.50
C SER A 162 -5.41 12.82 6.09
N VAL A 163 -5.49 14.14 5.98
CA VAL A 163 -5.20 14.85 4.73
C VAL A 163 -3.70 14.76 4.45
N GLY A 164 -3.32 14.13 3.34
CA GLY A 164 -1.91 13.93 2.95
C GLY A 164 -1.17 12.91 3.82
N GLY A 165 -1.88 12.13 4.63
CA GLY A 165 -1.31 11.16 5.55
C GLY A 165 -1.21 9.75 4.96
N ASP A 166 -0.37 8.97 5.61
CA ASP A 166 -0.11 7.56 5.35
C ASP A 166 -1.07 6.62 6.11
N GLN A 167 -2.21 7.14 6.59
CA GLN A 167 -3.13 6.42 7.45
C GLN A 167 -4.48 6.16 6.78
N ILE A 168 -4.99 4.95 7.00
CA ILE A 168 -6.30 4.49 6.54
C ILE A 168 -7.14 4.11 7.75
N LEU A 169 -8.33 4.70 7.85
CA LEU A 169 -9.35 4.33 8.82
C LEU A 169 -10.13 3.13 8.30
N VAL A 170 -10.29 2.11 9.14
CA VAL A 170 -11.11 0.94 8.85
C VAL A 170 -12.08 0.72 10.00
N GLN A 171 -13.39 0.70 9.68
CA GLN A 171 -14.46 0.40 10.62
C GLN A 171 -15.26 -0.78 10.10
N LEU A 172 -15.38 -1.81 10.92
CA LEU A 172 -16.04 -3.08 10.59
C LEU A 172 -17.18 -3.33 11.60
N PRO A 173 -18.40 -2.85 11.33
CA PRO A 173 -19.54 -3.06 12.21
C PRO A 173 -19.87 -4.54 12.33
N GLY A 174 -20.22 -4.99 13.56
CA GLY A 174 -20.64 -6.36 13.83
C GLY A 174 -19.53 -7.43 13.82
N VAL A 175 -18.27 -7.05 13.57
CA VAL A 175 -17.13 -7.96 13.65
C VAL A 175 -16.69 -8.09 15.11
N THR A 176 -16.75 -9.29 15.67
CA THR A 176 -16.35 -9.59 17.05
C THR A 176 -14.92 -10.13 17.14
N ASP A 177 -14.45 -10.81 16.09
CA ASP A 177 -13.08 -11.36 16.04
C ASP A 177 -12.10 -10.36 15.44
N VAL A 178 -11.52 -9.54 16.30
CA VAL A 178 -10.49 -8.54 15.94
C VAL A 178 -9.22 -9.20 15.40
N ALA A 179 -8.84 -10.38 15.91
CA ALA A 179 -7.62 -11.05 15.52
C ALA A 179 -7.71 -11.53 14.07
N ARG A 180 -8.81 -12.17 13.72
CA ARG A 180 -9.09 -12.62 12.36
C ARG A 180 -9.20 -11.46 11.37
N ALA A 181 -9.86 -10.37 11.75
CA ALA A 181 -9.96 -9.18 10.92
C ALA A 181 -8.57 -8.58 10.63
N LYS A 182 -7.71 -8.48 11.66
CA LYS A 182 -6.33 -8.03 11.50
C LYS A 182 -5.51 -8.95 10.59
N GLU A 183 -5.62 -10.25 10.75
CA GLU A 183 -4.89 -11.24 9.95
C GLU A 183 -5.22 -11.10 8.46
N ILE A 184 -6.50 -11.01 8.11
CA ILE A 184 -6.96 -10.87 6.73
C ILE A 184 -6.50 -9.54 6.13
N ILE A 185 -6.57 -8.44 6.87
CA ILE A 185 -6.14 -7.13 6.40
C ILE A 185 -4.61 -7.06 6.27
N ARG A 186 -3.86 -7.67 7.20
CA ARG A 186 -2.40 -7.63 7.22
C ARG A 186 -1.73 -8.61 6.26
N SER A 187 -2.44 -9.61 5.74
CA SER A 187 -1.87 -10.60 4.83
C SER A 187 -1.46 -9.94 3.50
N THR A 188 -0.35 -9.22 3.49
CA THR A 188 0.28 -8.74 2.27
C THR A 188 1.01 -9.93 1.65
N ALA A 189 0.51 -10.43 0.53
CA ALA A 189 1.27 -11.37 -0.28
C ALA A 189 2.18 -10.56 -1.21
N LEU A 190 3.43 -10.40 -0.84
CA LEU A 190 4.47 -9.99 -1.76
C LEU A 190 4.84 -11.23 -2.58
N LEU A 191 4.63 -11.19 -3.89
CA LEU A 191 5.09 -12.26 -4.77
C LEU A 191 6.57 -12.03 -5.06
N GLU A 192 7.41 -12.83 -4.44
CA GLU A 192 8.85 -12.85 -4.69
C GLU A 192 9.20 -14.02 -5.60
N PHE A 193 9.84 -13.74 -6.73
CA PHE A 193 10.49 -14.76 -7.55
C PHE A 193 11.94 -14.85 -7.12
N LYS A 194 12.33 -16.01 -6.58
CA LYS A 194 13.72 -16.28 -6.20
C LYS A 194 14.29 -17.36 -7.08
N ILE A 195 15.50 -17.14 -7.58
CA ILE A 195 16.24 -18.19 -8.29
C ILE A 195 16.73 -19.17 -7.25
N VAL A 196 16.43 -20.44 -7.45
CA VAL A 196 16.92 -21.51 -6.59
C VAL A 196 18.30 -21.91 -7.09
N GLU A 197 19.34 -21.54 -6.37
CA GLU A 197 20.73 -21.87 -6.74
C GLU A 197 21.10 -23.32 -6.43
N GLN A 198 20.44 -23.91 -5.42
CA GLN A 198 20.68 -25.31 -5.02
C GLN A 198 19.38 -26.11 -4.96
N GLY A 199 19.38 -27.32 -5.49
CA GLY A 199 18.19 -28.19 -5.57
C GLY A 199 17.65 -28.61 -4.20
N PRO A 200 16.46 -29.23 -4.17
CA PRO A 200 15.76 -29.52 -2.93
C PRO A 200 16.60 -30.43 -2.01
N SER A 201 16.78 -30.00 -0.77
CA SER A 201 17.36 -30.81 0.30
C SER A 201 16.26 -31.48 1.11
N ALA A 202 16.50 -32.74 1.53
CA ALA A 202 15.51 -33.52 2.27
C ALA A 202 15.13 -32.89 3.62
N THR A 203 16.06 -32.17 4.25
CA THR A 203 15.85 -31.47 5.52
C THR A 203 16.57 -30.11 5.54
N ARG A 204 16.15 -29.21 6.43
CA ARG A 204 16.81 -27.92 6.65
C ARG A 204 18.26 -28.10 7.10
N GLU A 205 18.50 -29.09 7.97
CA GLU A 205 19.83 -29.41 8.50
C GLU A 205 20.80 -29.85 7.40
N ALA A 206 20.33 -30.66 6.44
CA ALA A 206 21.11 -31.06 5.30
C ALA A 206 21.51 -29.89 4.39
N LEU A 207 20.58 -28.89 4.23
CA LEU A 207 20.86 -27.67 3.49
C LEU A 207 21.90 -26.78 4.19
N LEU A 208 21.80 -26.62 5.50
CA LEU A 208 22.75 -25.86 6.31
C LEU A 208 24.14 -26.49 6.30
N GLN A 209 24.24 -27.84 6.36
CA GLN A 209 25.52 -28.54 6.28
C GLN A 209 26.17 -28.37 4.91
N ALA A 210 25.41 -28.44 3.83
CA ALA A 210 25.91 -28.22 2.47
C ALA A 210 26.45 -26.80 2.25
N ASN A 211 25.93 -25.79 2.98
CA ASN A 211 26.30 -24.39 2.85
C ASN A 211 27.15 -23.85 4.01
N GLY A 212 27.87 -24.72 4.73
CA GLY A 212 28.75 -24.32 5.82
C GLY A 212 28.04 -23.65 7.00
N GLY A 213 26.75 -23.96 7.22
CA GLY A 213 25.94 -23.43 8.33
C GLY A 213 25.21 -22.12 8.04
N MET A 214 25.36 -21.56 6.85
CA MET A 214 24.62 -20.36 6.43
C MET A 214 23.36 -20.74 5.64
N VAL A 215 22.30 -19.94 5.83
CA VAL A 215 21.10 -20.01 4.98
C VAL A 215 21.44 -19.33 3.66
N PRO A 216 21.30 -20.00 2.51
CA PRO A 216 21.54 -19.40 1.20
C PRO A 216 20.56 -18.27 0.89
#